data_cb6fedcff4c5c65512a629204f2df34c
#
_entry.id   cb6fedcff4c5c65512a629204f2df34c
#
_cell.length_a   1.000
_cell.length_b   1.000
_cell.length_c   1.000
_cell.angle_alpha   90.00
_cell.angle_beta   90.00
_cell.angle_gamma   90.00
#
_symmetry.space_group_name_H-M   'P 1'
#
loop_
_entity.id
_entity.type
_entity.pdbx_description
1 polymer ?
#
loop_
_entity_poly.entity_id
_entity_poly.type
_entity_poly.pdbx_seq_one_letter_code
_entity_poly.pdbx_strand_id
1 'polypeptide(L)'
;MYVKAPIPSEVYHLTRRDKMEDILADGRIRRFDDTECWFCESLEKMKAYMEQTVLCEGKAYFGVGGQLCRYPKFEPDEHIILKLTPCRREGNWYRWNQEIPLNSPPELVQVAAEFSKLKIGFRGDLPFRNAEAIDVAEFLHGSIVCRNVQTTSELLEQLSEKIEQGWVAYQKSLYARTPGVLIGTADEIAATATCYSEFLCSGSDLSRRDLSYLLQFENPLEVLRDRWVLDQSTEQRTRFLSMLESLRSEGHAEQDYPLDKAYAQTQKNEMTMQL
;
A
#
# COMPACT_ATOMS: atom_id res chain seq x y z
N MET A 1 11.60 7.37 -31.25
CA MET A 1 12.34 8.49 -30.61
C MET A 1 11.47 9.12 -29.56
N TYR A 2 12.04 9.65 -28.46
CA TYR A 2 11.29 10.22 -27.36
C TYR A 2 11.23 11.73 -27.44
N VAL A 3 10.04 12.29 -27.18
CA VAL A 3 9.82 13.75 -27.12
C VAL A 3 9.46 14.10 -25.67
N LYS A 4 10.06 15.17 -25.14
CA LYS A 4 9.72 15.66 -23.79
C LYS A 4 8.24 16.01 -23.69
N ALA A 5 7.63 15.62 -22.60
CA ALA A 5 6.23 15.90 -22.28
C ALA A 5 6.12 16.77 -21.04
N PRO A 6 5.01 17.54 -20.90
CA PRO A 6 4.72 18.26 -19.66
C PRO A 6 4.44 17.26 -18.55
N ILE A 7 4.64 17.71 -17.31
CA ILE A 7 4.36 16.90 -16.11
C ILE A 7 2.84 16.73 -16.00
N PRO A 8 2.31 15.50 -16.02
CA PRO A 8 0.89 15.26 -15.79
C PRO A 8 0.52 15.54 -14.33
N SER A 9 -0.69 16.02 -14.10
CA SER A 9 -1.22 16.19 -12.74
C SER A 9 -1.51 14.85 -12.08
N GLU A 10 -1.96 13.88 -12.88
CA GLU A 10 -2.29 12.52 -12.47
C GLU A 10 -1.97 11.55 -13.61
N VAL A 11 -1.74 10.30 -13.26
CA VAL A 11 -1.51 9.21 -14.21
C VAL A 11 -2.21 7.93 -13.75
N TYR A 12 -2.52 7.08 -14.72
CA TYR A 12 -3.24 5.82 -14.50
C TYR A 12 -2.35 4.65 -14.90
N HIS A 13 -2.19 3.69 -13.97
CA HIS A 13 -1.37 2.50 -14.14
C HIS A 13 -2.19 1.24 -13.94
N LEU A 14 -2.31 0.43 -14.99
CA LEU A 14 -2.91 -0.89 -14.91
C LEU A 14 -1.90 -1.88 -14.35
N THR A 15 -2.22 -2.54 -13.27
CA THR A 15 -1.35 -3.53 -12.63
C THR A 15 -2.16 -4.72 -12.11
N ARG A 16 -1.48 -5.81 -11.77
CA ARG A 16 -2.11 -6.93 -11.08
C ARG A 16 -2.41 -6.55 -9.64
N ARG A 17 -3.53 -7.06 -9.13
CA ARG A 17 -3.98 -6.79 -7.76
C ARG A 17 -2.98 -7.30 -6.71
N ASP A 18 -2.31 -8.43 -6.98
CA ASP A 18 -1.27 -8.99 -6.10
C ASP A 18 -0.01 -8.10 -5.98
N LYS A 19 0.22 -7.19 -6.94
CA LYS A 19 1.34 -6.23 -6.92
C LYS A 19 1.02 -4.90 -6.25
N MET A 20 -0.25 -4.64 -5.96
CA MET A 20 -0.66 -3.36 -5.38
C MET A 20 0.02 -3.09 -4.04
N GLU A 21 0.08 -4.08 -3.16
CA GLU A 21 0.71 -3.92 -1.84
C GLU A 21 2.21 -3.60 -1.94
N ASP A 22 2.93 -4.28 -2.84
CA ASP A 22 4.35 -4.01 -3.09
C ASP A 22 4.58 -2.58 -3.59
N ILE A 23 3.73 -2.11 -4.52
CA ILE A 23 3.79 -0.75 -5.09
C ILE A 23 3.54 0.30 -4.00
N LEU A 24 2.53 0.07 -3.16
CA LEU A 24 2.17 1.00 -2.08
C LEU A 24 3.22 1.03 -0.96
N ALA A 25 3.82 -0.12 -0.65
CA ALA A 25 4.92 -0.22 0.31
C ALA A 25 6.16 0.52 -0.17
N ASP A 26 6.48 0.40 -1.47
CA ASP A 26 7.64 1.08 -2.07
C ASP A 26 7.41 2.58 -2.33
N GLY A 27 6.15 3.02 -2.41
CA GLY A 27 5.78 4.41 -2.73
C GLY A 27 6.19 4.86 -4.12
N ARG A 28 6.46 3.91 -5.03
CA ARG A 28 6.86 4.17 -6.42
C ARG A 28 6.43 3.05 -7.36
N ILE A 29 6.23 3.40 -8.63
CA ILE A 29 6.17 2.41 -9.71
C ILE A 29 7.58 2.16 -10.19
N ARG A 30 8.04 0.92 -10.08
CA ARG A 30 9.34 0.49 -10.61
C ARG A 30 9.24 0.20 -12.10
N ARG A 31 10.25 0.60 -12.84
CA ARG A 31 10.44 0.15 -14.22
C ARG A 31 10.80 -1.33 -14.24
N PHE A 32 10.34 -2.02 -15.26
CA PHE A 32 10.62 -3.44 -15.46
C PHE A 32 11.42 -3.59 -16.75
N ASP A 33 12.73 -3.84 -16.64
CA ASP A 33 13.67 -4.06 -17.75
C ASP A 33 13.63 -3.00 -18.88
N ASP A 34 13.01 -1.87 -18.63
CA ASP A 34 12.91 -0.72 -19.52
C ASP A 34 13.56 0.51 -18.88
N THR A 35 13.79 1.56 -19.65
CA THR A 35 14.29 2.84 -19.14
C THR A 35 13.18 3.71 -18.59
N GLU A 36 11.93 3.46 -18.98
CA GLU A 36 10.74 4.21 -18.61
C GLU A 36 9.66 3.34 -17.97
N CYS A 37 8.88 3.94 -17.05
CA CYS A 37 7.55 3.47 -16.66
C CYS A 37 6.48 4.14 -17.52
N TRP A 38 5.48 3.39 -17.98
CA TRP A 38 4.46 3.87 -18.90
C TRP A 38 3.08 3.93 -18.27
N PHE A 39 2.36 5.04 -18.52
CA PHE A 39 1.08 5.37 -17.90
C PHE A 39 0.08 5.89 -18.93
N CYS A 40 -1.22 5.82 -18.61
CA CYS A 40 -2.24 6.60 -19.29
C CYS A 40 -2.46 7.92 -18.55
N GLU A 41 -2.82 8.99 -19.27
CA GLU A 41 -3.04 10.32 -18.66
C GLU A 41 -4.50 10.55 -18.27
N SER A 42 -5.42 9.68 -18.70
CA SER A 42 -6.82 9.75 -18.34
C SER A 42 -7.46 8.36 -18.38
N LEU A 43 -8.64 8.23 -17.77
CA LEU A 43 -9.43 6.99 -17.81
C LEU A 43 -9.93 6.67 -19.20
N GLU A 44 -10.23 7.66 -20.04
CA GLU A 44 -10.59 7.45 -21.45
C GLU A 44 -9.42 6.82 -22.21
N LYS A 45 -8.20 7.33 -22.00
CA LYS A 45 -6.99 6.73 -22.60
C LYS A 45 -6.72 5.34 -22.03
N MET A 46 -6.97 5.11 -20.74
CA MET A 46 -6.84 3.80 -20.12
C MET A 46 -7.83 2.81 -20.75
N LYS A 47 -9.10 3.21 -20.91
CA LYS A 47 -10.11 2.38 -21.56
C LYS A 47 -9.72 2.04 -22.99
N ALA A 48 -9.36 3.05 -23.79
CA ALA A 48 -8.90 2.86 -25.15
C ALA A 48 -7.66 1.96 -25.23
N TYR A 49 -6.71 2.11 -24.32
CA TYR A 49 -5.54 1.24 -24.22
C TYR A 49 -5.97 -0.21 -23.95
N MET A 50 -6.84 -0.45 -22.98
CA MET A 50 -7.32 -1.80 -22.66
C MET A 50 -8.06 -2.44 -23.84
N GLU A 51 -8.96 -1.71 -24.49
CA GLU A 51 -9.73 -2.17 -25.65
C GLU A 51 -8.83 -2.49 -26.86
N GLN A 52 -7.74 -1.74 -27.03
CA GLN A 52 -6.84 -1.92 -28.18
C GLN A 52 -5.71 -2.94 -27.90
N THR A 53 -5.51 -3.31 -26.63
CA THR A 53 -4.40 -4.16 -26.20
C THR A 53 -4.84 -5.33 -25.32
N VAL A 54 -4.87 -5.16 -24.03
CA VAL A 54 -5.02 -6.26 -23.05
C VAL A 54 -6.32 -7.04 -23.16
N LEU A 55 -7.40 -6.41 -23.65
CA LEU A 55 -8.69 -7.09 -23.89
C LEU A 55 -8.72 -7.83 -25.24
N CYS A 56 -7.65 -7.73 -26.05
CA CYS A 56 -7.55 -8.40 -27.32
C CYS A 56 -6.74 -9.69 -27.19
N GLU A 57 -7.33 -10.76 -26.67
CA GLU A 57 -6.71 -12.07 -26.58
C GLU A 57 -6.09 -12.49 -27.91
N GLY A 58 -4.85 -12.98 -27.88
CA GLY A 58 -4.10 -13.41 -29.05
C GLY A 58 -3.52 -12.31 -29.92
N LYS A 59 -3.85 -11.02 -29.70
CA LYS A 59 -3.22 -9.88 -30.42
C LYS A 59 -1.74 -9.82 -30.09
N ALA A 60 -0.90 -9.63 -31.14
CA ALA A 60 0.53 -9.52 -30.99
C ALA A 60 0.94 -8.19 -30.33
N TYR A 61 1.97 -8.25 -29.51
CA TYR A 61 2.67 -7.08 -28.96
C TYR A 61 4.17 -7.37 -28.81
N PHE A 62 4.98 -6.33 -28.71
CA PHE A 62 6.40 -6.48 -28.41
C PHE A 62 6.64 -6.37 -26.93
N GLY A 63 7.17 -7.44 -26.34
CA GLY A 63 7.62 -7.47 -24.96
C GLY A 63 8.99 -6.83 -24.78
N VAL A 64 9.48 -6.86 -23.54
CA VAL A 64 10.81 -6.41 -23.18
C VAL A 64 11.86 -7.16 -24.00
N GLY A 65 12.84 -6.43 -24.53
CA GLY A 65 13.86 -7.03 -25.41
C GLY A 65 13.41 -7.24 -26.87
N GLY A 66 12.23 -6.73 -27.26
CA GLY A 66 11.75 -6.77 -28.65
C GLY A 66 11.21 -8.12 -29.10
N GLN A 67 10.92 -9.05 -28.16
CA GLN A 67 10.30 -10.32 -28.53
C GLN A 67 8.81 -10.12 -28.85
N LEU A 68 8.36 -10.83 -29.90
CA LEU A 68 6.95 -10.86 -30.28
C LEU A 68 6.19 -11.75 -29.31
N CYS A 69 5.28 -11.16 -28.53
CA CYS A 69 4.40 -11.83 -27.60
C CYS A 69 2.95 -11.73 -28.06
N ARG A 70 2.06 -12.47 -27.41
CA ARG A 70 0.61 -12.36 -27.62
C ARG A 70 -0.10 -12.14 -26.28
N TYR A 71 -1.12 -11.26 -26.28
CA TYR A 71 -1.92 -11.04 -25.08
C TYR A 71 -2.62 -12.34 -24.67
N PRO A 72 -2.46 -12.76 -23.41
CA PRO A 72 -3.24 -13.87 -22.86
C PRO A 72 -4.71 -13.42 -22.65
N LYS A 73 -5.56 -14.35 -22.25
CA LYS A 73 -6.88 -14.01 -21.75
C LYS A 73 -6.75 -13.03 -20.57
N PHE A 74 -7.49 -11.95 -20.64
CA PHE A 74 -7.49 -10.94 -19.59
C PHE A 74 -8.52 -11.28 -18.52
N GLU A 75 -8.09 -11.30 -17.26
CA GLU A 75 -8.96 -11.55 -16.10
C GLU A 75 -9.11 -10.23 -15.31
N PRO A 76 -10.27 -9.53 -15.46
CA PRO A 76 -10.49 -8.22 -14.83
C PRO A 76 -10.34 -8.23 -13.32
N ASP A 77 -10.79 -9.30 -12.64
CA ASP A 77 -10.76 -9.44 -11.19
C ASP A 77 -9.34 -9.56 -10.62
N GLU A 78 -8.38 -9.98 -11.46
CA GLU A 78 -6.97 -10.05 -11.06
C GLU A 78 -6.23 -8.72 -11.22
N HIS A 79 -6.89 -7.69 -11.77
CA HIS A 79 -6.25 -6.43 -12.10
C HIS A 79 -6.90 -5.25 -11.38
N ILE A 80 -6.12 -4.18 -11.26
CA ILE A 80 -6.55 -2.92 -10.68
C ILE A 80 -5.91 -1.76 -11.45
N ILE A 81 -6.61 -0.64 -11.55
CA ILE A 81 -6.05 0.61 -12.07
C ILE A 81 -5.67 1.46 -10.85
N LEU A 82 -4.41 1.86 -10.77
CA LEU A 82 -3.94 2.85 -9.80
C LEU A 82 -3.96 4.22 -10.46
N LYS A 83 -4.75 5.14 -9.91
CA LYS A 83 -4.67 6.56 -10.20
C LYS A 83 -3.64 7.16 -9.25
N LEU A 84 -2.57 7.73 -9.78
CA LEU A 84 -1.41 8.19 -9.03
C LEU A 84 -1.21 9.69 -9.23
N THR A 85 -0.89 10.40 -8.13
CA THR A 85 -0.41 11.78 -8.18
C THR A 85 1.13 11.76 -8.14
N PRO A 86 1.82 12.02 -9.26
CA PRO A 86 3.28 11.97 -9.30
C PRO A 86 3.92 13.02 -8.41
N CYS A 87 5.06 12.70 -7.81
CA CYS A 87 5.94 13.71 -7.26
C CYS A 87 6.46 14.59 -8.39
N ARG A 88 6.35 15.91 -8.27
CA ARG A 88 6.81 16.87 -9.29
C ARG A 88 8.32 16.77 -9.41
N ARG A 89 8.79 16.24 -10.55
CA ARG A 89 10.20 16.27 -10.97
C ARG A 89 10.24 16.74 -12.42
N GLU A 90 10.90 17.84 -12.66
CA GLU A 90 11.09 18.37 -14.00
C GLU A 90 11.95 17.42 -14.83
N GLY A 91 11.65 17.35 -16.12
CA GLY A 91 12.54 16.80 -17.14
C GLY A 91 12.49 15.31 -17.41
N ASN A 92 11.71 14.51 -16.66
CA ASN A 92 11.71 13.06 -16.79
C ASN A 92 10.50 12.47 -17.52
N TRP A 93 9.60 13.31 -18.05
CA TRP A 93 8.41 12.87 -18.77
C TRP A 93 8.60 12.91 -20.28
N TYR A 94 8.20 11.86 -20.95
CA TYR A 94 8.39 11.65 -22.38
C TYR A 94 7.16 11.03 -23.02
N ARG A 95 6.97 11.37 -24.31
CA ARG A 95 6.09 10.62 -25.22
C ARG A 95 6.96 9.92 -26.24
N TRP A 96 6.55 8.75 -26.65
CA TRP A 96 7.15 8.12 -27.80
C TRP A 96 6.57 8.76 -29.06
N ASN A 97 7.40 9.39 -29.89
CA ASN A 97 6.94 9.83 -31.18
C ASN A 97 6.91 8.63 -32.14
N GLN A 98 6.07 8.72 -33.17
CA GLN A 98 5.83 7.62 -34.10
C GLN A 98 6.96 7.49 -35.17
N GLU A 99 8.06 8.17 -35.01
CA GLU A 99 9.25 8.06 -35.90
C GLU A 99 9.95 6.73 -35.63
N ILE A 100 9.57 5.75 -36.38
CA ILE A 100 10.19 4.43 -36.39
C ILE A 100 10.95 4.27 -37.74
N PRO A 101 11.96 3.40 -37.81
CA PRO A 101 12.68 3.16 -39.06
C PRO A 101 11.74 2.76 -40.20
N LEU A 102 11.99 3.28 -41.40
CA LEU A 102 11.13 3.09 -42.57
C LEU A 102 10.84 1.63 -42.94
N ASN A 103 11.71 0.71 -42.54
CA ASN A 103 11.59 -0.72 -42.82
C ASN A 103 11.16 -1.53 -41.61
N SER A 104 10.51 -0.90 -40.61
CA SER A 104 10.03 -1.60 -39.42
C SER A 104 8.88 -2.56 -39.77
N PRO A 105 8.76 -3.70 -39.08
CA PRO A 105 7.64 -4.62 -39.23
C PRO A 105 6.29 -3.90 -39.03
N PRO A 106 5.24 -4.23 -39.80
CA PRO A 106 3.91 -3.62 -39.65
C PRO A 106 3.35 -3.64 -38.24
N GLU A 107 3.61 -4.73 -37.51
CA GLU A 107 3.19 -4.91 -36.11
C GLU A 107 3.84 -3.87 -35.19
N LEU A 108 5.13 -3.56 -35.41
CA LEU A 108 5.83 -2.53 -34.66
C LEU A 108 5.26 -1.14 -34.97
N VAL A 109 4.96 -0.86 -36.25
CA VAL A 109 4.33 0.41 -36.68
C VAL A 109 3.00 0.60 -35.95
N GLN A 110 2.16 -0.44 -35.91
CA GLN A 110 0.86 -0.41 -35.27
C GLN A 110 0.99 -0.20 -33.76
N VAL A 111 1.82 -0.98 -33.07
CA VAL A 111 2.05 -0.86 -31.63
C VAL A 111 2.59 0.52 -31.28
N ALA A 112 3.54 1.05 -32.06
CA ALA A 112 4.07 2.40 -31.86
C ALA A 112 2.98 3.48 -32.00
N ALA A 113 2.12 3.38 -33.00
CA ALA A 113 1.05 4.33 -33.23
C ALA A 113 0.01 4.32 -32.08
N GLU A 114 -0.37 3.15 -31.59
CA GLU A 114 -1.29 2.99 -30.48
C GLU A 114 -0.65 3.50 -29.16
N PHE A 115 0.57 3.10 -28.90
CA PHE A 115 1.29 3.43 -27.67
C PHE A 115 1.55 4.93 -27.53
N SER A 116 2.01 5.59 -28.58
CA SER A 116 2.36 7.02 -28.57
C SER A 116 1.16 7.95 -28.35
N LYS A 117 -0.06 7.50 -28.68
CA LYS A 117 -1.29 8.26 -28.45
C LYS A 117 -1.85 8.08 -27.05
N LEU A 118 -1.71 6.89 -26.49
CA LEU A 118 -2.39 6.49 -25.25
C LEU A 118 -1.49 6.60 -24.03
N LYS A 119 -0.17 6.51 -24.20
CA LYS A 119 0.79 6.43 -23.10
C LYS A 119 1.69 7.65 -22.98
N ILE A 120 2.08 7.94 -21.74
CA ILE A 120 3.15 8.84 -21.36
C ILE A 120 4.16 8.06 -20.52
N GLY A 121 5.44 8.29 -20.72
CA GLY A 121 6.53 7.62 -20.03
C GLY A 121 7.21 8.53 -19.01
N PHE A 122 7.60 7.95 -17.89
CA PHE A 122 8.49 8.56 -16.91
C PHE A 122 9.84 7.82 -16.92
N ARG A 123 10.95 8.52 -17.15
CA ARG A 123 12.28 7.92 -17.14
C ARG A 123 12.75 7.64 -15.72
N GLY A 124 12.96 6.37 -15.42
CA GLY A 124 13.28 5.87 -14.10
C GLY A 124 12.04 5.37 -13.35
N ASP A 125 12.18 5.12 -12.06
CA ASP A 125 11.10 4.72 -11.16
C ASP A 125 10.26 5.95 -10.82
N LEU A 126 8.93 5.86 -10.92
CA LEU A 126 8.03 6.98 -10.63
C LEU A 126 7.64 7.01 -9.15
N PRO A 127 8.14 7.94 -8.34
CA PRO A 127 7.60 8.17 -7.01
C PRO A 127 6.28 8.93 -7.09
N PHE A 128 5.33 8.58 -6.24
CA PHE A 128 4.02 9.23 -6.17
C PHE A 128 3.70 9.66 -4.73
N ARG A 129 2.77 10.63 -4.59
CA ARG A 129 2.35 11.19 -3.30
C ARG A 129 1.05 10.59 -2.81
N ASN A 130 0.16 10.26 -3.75
CA ASN A 130 -1.17 9.76 -3.46
C ASN A 130 -1.53 8.68 -4.47
N ALA A 131 -2.28 7.69 -4.03
CA ALA A 131 -2.81 6.63 -4.85
C ALA A 131 -4.29 6.41 -4.58
N GLU A 132 -5.06 6.27 -5.65
CA GLU A 132 -6.44 5.82 -5.60
C GLU A 132 -6.55 4.53 -6.42
N ALA A 133 -7.31 3.57 -5.93
CA ALA A 133 -7.54 2.30 -6.60
C ALA A 133 -8.92 2.31 -7.29
N ILE A 134 -8.95 1.85 -8.54
CA ILE A 134 -10.17 1.66 -9.33
C ILE A 134 -10.23 0.19 -9.71
N ASP A 135 -11.32 -0.47 -9.35
CA ASP A 135 -11.58 -1.85 -9.72
C ASP A 135 -11.80 -1.99 -11.22
N VAL A 136 -11.07 -2.92 -11.86
CA VAL A 136 -11.10 -3.06 -13.31
C VAL A 136 -12.41 -3.66 -13.79
N ALA A 137 -12.99 -4.61 -13.06
CA ALA A 137 -14.28 -5.18 -13.45
C ALA A 137 -15.39 -4.13 -13.37
N GLU A 138 -15.47 -3.35 -12.29
CA GLU A 138 -16.40 -2.23 -12.15
C GLU A 138 -16.19 -1.19 -13.27
N PHE A 139 -14.93 -0.84 -13.56
CA PHE A 139 -14.56 0.13 -14.60
C PHE A 139 -15.02 -0.30 -16.00
N LEU A 140 -14.83 -1.57 -16.36
CA LEU A 140 -15.26 -2.11 -17.65
C LEU A 140 -16.80 -2.14 -17.78
N HIS A 141 -17.52 -2.26 -16.67
CA HIS A 141 -18.98 -2.15 -16.61
C HIS A 141 -19.50 -0.70 -16.55
N GLY A 142 -18.59 0.29 -16.62
CA GLY A 142 -18.93 1.71 -16.64
C GLY A 142 -19.10 2.34 -15.26
N SER A 143 -18.77 1.64 -14.19
CA SER A 143 -18.75 2.19 -12.83
C SER A 143 -17.34 2.64 -12.47
N ILE A 144 -17.19 3.92 -12.13
CA ILE A 144 -15.88 4.49 -11.72
C ILE A 144 -15.98 4.85 -10.24
N VAL A 145 -15.45 3.98 -9.40
CA VAL A 145 -15.33 4.20 -7.95
C VAL A 145 -13.84 4.29 -7.60
N CYS A 146 -13.38 5.49 -7.32
CA CYS A 146 -12.01 5.72 -6.83
C CYS A 146 -11.99 5.49 -5.31
N ARG A 147 -11.17 4.56 -4.86
CA ARG A 147 -10.96 4.30 -3.43
C ARG A 147 -9.56 4.81 -3.05
N ASN A 148 -9.49 5.76 -2.14
CA ASN A 148 -8.20 6.25 -1.65
C ASN A 148 -7.40 5.08 -1.04
N VAL A 149 -6.14 4.99 -1.41
CA VAL A 149 -5.22 3.95 -0.93
C VAL A 149 -4.00 4.63 -0.34
N GLN A 150 -3.93 4.61 0.97
CA GLN A 150 -2.83 5.23 1.70
C GLN A 150 -1.50 4.57 1.38
N THR A 151 -0.43 5.35 1.29
CA THR A 151 0.94 4.87 1.19
C THR A 151 1.43 4.34 2.55
N THR A 152 2.50 3.56 2.55
CA THR A 152 3.12 3.08 3.79
C THR A 152 3.57 4.26 4.68
N SER A 153 4.08 5.34 4.09
CA SER A 153 4.47 6.54 4.84
C SER A 153 3.30 7.23 5.53
N GLU A 154 2.16 7.36 4.84
CA GLU A 154 0.94 7.93 5.42
C GLU A 154 0.38 7.06 6.56
N LEU A 155 0.41 5.74 6.38
CA LEU A 155 0.00 4.81 7.44
C LEU A 155 0.92 4.90 8.66
N LEU A 156 2.24 4.99 8.43
CA LEU A 156 3.22 5.13 9.52
C LEU A 156 3.03 6.44 10.28
N GLU A 157 2.80 7.55 9.57
CA GLU A 157 2.55 8.86 10.18
C GLU A 157 1.30 8.80 11.06
N GLN A 158 0.19 8.27 10.55
CA GLN A 158 -1.04 8.11 11.34
C GLN A 158 -0.88 7.20 12.54
N LEU A 159 -0.15 6.09 12.39
CA LEU A 159 0.11 5.20 13.51
C LEU A 159 1.01 5.88 14.55
N SER A 160 2.01 6.64 14.11
CA SER A 160 2.90 7.39 15.02
C SER A 160 2.12 8.41 15.83
N GLU A 161 1.19 9.13 15.23
CA GLU A 161 0.30 10.05 15.93
C GLU A 161 -0.57 9.33 16.98
N LYS A 162 -1.17 8.19 16.63
CA LYS A 162 -1.98 7.40 17.58
C LYS A 162 -1.16 6.85 18.74
N ILE A 163 0.02 6.32 18.46
CA ILE A 163 0.95 5.80 19.49
C ILE A 163 1.39 6.93 20.43
N GLU A 164 1.73 8.11 19.90
CA GLU A 164 2.10 9.28 20.70
C GLU A 164 0.93 9.76 21.58
N GLN A 165 -0.28 9.83 21.01
CA GLN A 165 -1.49 10.18 21.76
C GLN A 165 -1.75 9.18 22.89
N GLY A 166 -1.61 7.88 22.62
CA GLY A 166 -1.74 6.82 23.60
C GLY A 166 -0.70 6.95 24.71
N TRP A 167 0.55 7.24 24.36
CA TRP A 167 1.64 7.45 25.31
C TRP A 167 1.38 8.65 26.24
N VAL A 168 1.01 9.79 25.66
CA VAL A 168 0.67 11.01 26.44
C VAL A 168 -0.53 10.77 27.37
N ALA A 169 -1.56 10.09 26.88
CA ALA A 169 -2.72 9.74 27.71
C ALA A 169 -2.35 8.80 28.85
N TYR A 170 -1.52 7.80 28.57
CA TYR A 170 -1.01 6.87 29.58
C TYR A 170 -0.17 7.60 30.65
N GLN A 171 0.77 8.44 30.26
CA GLN A 171 1.55 9.25 31.19
C GLN A 171 0.65 10.11 32.10
N LYS A 172 -0.37 10.77 31.55
CA LYS A 172 -1.34 11.54 32.34
C LYS A 172 -2.07 10.66 33.35
N SER A 173 -2.42 9.43 32.97
CA SER A 173 -3.07 8.48 33.88
C SER A 173 -2.19 8.11 35.08
N LEU A 174 -0.87 8.02 34.86
CA LEU A 174 0.07 7.71 35.95
C LEU A 174 0.13 8.80 37.02
N TYR A 175 0.05 10.07 36.64
CA TYR A 175 0.02 11.18 37.60
C TYR A 175 -1.20 11.17 38.52
N ALA A 176 -2.28 10.54 38.11
CA ALA A 176 -3.49 10.41 38.91
C ALA A 176 -3.47 9.21 39.86
N ARG A 177 -2.50 8.30 39.72
CA ARG A 177 -2.36 7.07 40.54
C ARG A 177 -1.66 7.34 41.87
N THR A 178 -2.07 6.66 42.92
CA THR A 178 -1.35 6.68 44.21
C THR A 178 -0.03 5.90 44.12
N PRO A 179 0.97 6.20 45.00
CA PRO A 179 2.24 5.47 45.01
C PRO A 179 2.08 3.95 45.12
N GLY A 180 1.13 3.48 45.91
CA GLY A 180 0.86 2.05 46.07
C GLY A 180 0.36 1.39 44.78
N VAL A 181 -0.51 2.08 44.05
CA VAL A 181 -0.97 1.63 42.72
C VAL A 181 0.16 1.62 41.71
N LEU A 182 1.02 2.63 41.70
CA LEU A 182 2.18 2.69 40.79
C LEU A 182 3.13 1.52 41.02
N ILE A 183 3.41 1.16 42.30
CA ILE A 183 4.24 -0.01 42.63
C ILE A 183 3.58 -1.30 42.13
N GLY A 184 2.27 -1.45 42.34
CA GLY A 184 1.52 -2.63 41.90
C GLY A 184 1.38 -2.77 40.39
N THR A 185 1.60 -1.68 39.64
CA THR A 185 1.53 -1.66 38.16
C THR A 185 2.89 -1.42 37.48
N ALA A 186 4.00 -1.67 38.19
CA ALA A 186 5.35 -1.40 37.69
C ALA A 186 5.66 -2.18 36.40
N ASP A 187 5.23 -3.43 36.29
CA ASP A 187 5.41 -4.25 35.08
C ASP A 187 4.63 -3.71 33.88
N GLU A 188 3.39 -3.24 34.11
CA GLU A 188 2.60 -2.56 33.08
C GLU A 188 3.29 -1.28 32.59
N ILE A 189 3.83 -0.48 33.52
CA ILE A 189 4.57 0.76 33.19
C ILE A 189 5.80 0.42 32.35
N ALA A 190 6.58 -0.58 32.77
CA ALA A 190 7.75 -1.03 32.05
C ALA A 190 7.39 -1.55 30.63
N ALA A 191 6.35 -2.38 30.53
CA ALA A 191 5.88 -2.90 29.26
C ALA A 191 5.42 -1.79 28.29
N THR A 192 4.65 -0.81 28.79
CA THR A 192 4.17 0.32 27.98
C THR A 192 5.34 1.17 27.45
N ALA A 193 6.30 1.50 28.33
CA ALA A 193 7.49 2.26 27.97
C ALA A 193 8.35 1.49 26.95
N THR A 194 8.49 0.18 27.11
CA THR A 194 9.23 -0.66 26.18
C THR A 194 8.54 -0.71 24.81
N CYS A 195 7.23 -0.96 24.75
CA CYS A 195 6.51 -0.97 23.47
C CYS A 195 6.60 0.38 22.75
N TYR A 196 6.49 1.49 23.47
CA TYR A 196 6.66 2.82 22.90
C TYR A 196 8.06 3.04 22.35
N SER A 197 9.08 2.69 23.12
CA SER A 197 10.50 2.81 22.70
C SER A 197 10.83 1.94 21.49
N GLU A 198 10.39 0.68 21.50
CA GLU A 198 10.58 -0.25 20.37
C GLU A 198 9.87 0.23 19.10
N PHE A 199 8.67 0.80 19.24
CA PHE A 199 7.99 1.41 18.11
C PHE A 199 8.78 2.59 17.52
N LEU A 200 9.34 3.48 18.35
CA LEU A 200 10.16 4.59 17.87
C LEU A 200 11.43 4.10 17.15
N CYS A 201 12.03 2.99 17.61
CA CYS A 201 13.24 2.43 17.01
C CYS A 201 12.97 1.60 15.74
N SER A 202 11.86 0.89 15.69
CA SER A 202 11.59 -0.15 14.68
C SER A 202 10.32 0.12 13.85
N GLY A 203 9.60 1.20 14.10
CA GLY A 203 8.35 1.51 13.40
C GLY A 203 8.52 1.66 11.87
N SER A 204 9.70 2.14 11.42
CA SER A 204 10.03 2.22 9.99
C SER A 204 10.22 0.86 9.32
N ASP A 205 10.45 -0.20 10.09
CA ASP A 205 10.65 -1.57 9.62
C ASP A 205 9.32 -2.33 9.48
N LEU A 206 8.20 -1.73 9.94
CA LEU A 206 6.88 -2.34 9.87
C LEU A 206 6.39 -2.42 8.42
N SER A 207 5.84 -3.58 8.07
CA SER A 207 5.21 -3.73 6.77
C SER A 207 3.91 -2.90 6.68
N ARG A 208 3.51 -2.55 5.45
CA ARG A 208 2.21 -1.89 5.21
C ARG A 208 1.04 -2.65 5.88
N ARG A 209 1.10 -3.98 5.87
CA ARG A 209 0.07 -4.84 6.47
C ARG A 209 0.02 -4.70 7.98
N ASP A 210 1.18 -4.62 8.63
CA ASP A 210 1.29 -4.42 10.07
C ASP A 210 0.76 -3.04 10.49
N LEU A 211 1.11 -2.00 9.72
CA LEU A 211 0.62 -0.65 9.94
C LEU A 211 -0.91 -0.58 9.81
N SER A 212 -1.46 -1.17 8.73
CA SER A 212 -2.90 -1.20 8.50
C SER A 212 -3.64 -1.98 9.60
N TYR A 213 -3.04 -3.06 10.11
CA TYR A 213 -3.61 -3.84 11.20
C TYR A 213 -3.64 -3.03 12.51
N LEU A 214 -2.52 -2.41 12.89
CA LEU A 214 -2.43 -1.63 14.12
C LEU A 214 -3.32 -0.38 14.10
N LEU A 215 -3.53 0.22 12.94
CA LEU A 215 -4.42 1.38 12.78
C LEU A 215 -5.91 1.08 13.01
N GLN A 216 -6.31 -0.20 13.00
CA GLN A 216 -7.67 -0.60 13.31
C GLN A 216 -8.02 -0.39 14.79
N PHE A 217 -7.02 -0.31 15.67
CA PHE A 217 -7.24 -0.11 17.09
C PHE A 217 -7.37 1.38 17.44
N GLU A 218 -8.23 1.68 18.40
CA GLU A 218 -8.36 3.03 18.95
C GLU A 218 -7.07 3.44 19.68
N ASN A 219 -6.53 2.55 20.50
CA ASN A 219 -5.27 2.72 21.21
C ASN A 219 -4.29 1.57 20.89
N PRO A 220 -3.53 1.66 19.79
CA PRO A 220 -2.59 0.61 19.41
C PRO A 220 -1.48 0.36 20.44
N LEU A 221 -1.06 1.39 21.20
CA LEU A 221 -0.05 1.23 22.23
C LEU A 221 -0.52 0.32 23.37
N GLU A 222 -1.78 0.43 23.76
CA GLU A 222 -2.38 -0.42 24.78
C GLU A 222 -2.45 -1.88 24.35
N VAL A 223 -2.87 -2.12 23.11
CA VAL A 223 -2.90 -3.48 22.52
C VAL A 223 -1.49 -4.10 22.48
N LEU A 224 -0.50 -3.32 22.06
CA LEU A 224 0.89 -3.76 22.05
C LEU A 224 1.39 -4.08 23.46
N ARG A 225 1.10 -3.22 24.45
CA ARG A 225 1.44 -3.44 25.86
C ARG A 225 0.83 -4.75 26.38
N ASP A 226 -0.47 -4.93 26.19
CA ASP A 226 -1.17 -6.09 26.74
C ASP A 226 -0.60 -7.38 26.15
N ARG A 227 -0.32 -7.38 24.86
CA ARG A 227 0.31 -8.53 24.21
C ARG A 227 1.75 -8.74 24.65
N TRP A 228 2.51 -7.66 24.83
CA TRP A 228 3.88 -7.71 25.32
C TRP A 228 3.98 -8.41 26.68
N VAL A 229 3.06 -8.13 27.60
CA VAL A 229 3.02 -8.75 28.92
C VAL A 229 2.75 -10.26 28.84
N LEU A 230 2.00 -10.70 27.87
CA LEU A 230 1.67 -12.11 27.65
C LEU A 230 2.78 -12.91 26.96
N ASP A 231 3.64 -12.24 26.21
CA ASP A 231 4.71 -12.90 25.47
C ASP A 231 5.94 -13.12 26.36
N GLN A 232 6.50 -14.34 26.35
CA GLN A 232 7.61 -14.76 27.19
C GLN A 232 8.96 -14.87 26.46
N SER A 233 9.09 -14.33 25.26
CA SER A 233 10.35 -14.39 24.53
C SER A 233 11.47 -13.56 25.20
N THR A 234 12.76 -13.95 24.98
CA THR A 234 13.90 -13.42 25.74
C THR A 234 14.59 -12.21 25.09
N GLU A 235 14.40 -11.97 23.79
CA GLU A 235 15.03 -10.87 23.05
C GLU A 235 14.01 -9.79 22.69
N GLN A 236 14.20 -8.56 23.18
CA GLN A 236 13.23 -7.47 23.06
C GLN A 236 12.80 -7.18 21.60
N ARG A 237 13.77 -7.06 20.69
CA ARG A 237 13.47 -6.75 19.29
C ARG A 237 12.75 -7.90 18.57
N THR A 238 13.28 -9.11 18.75
CA THR A 238 12.68 -10.34 18.20
C THR A 238 11.30 -10.55 18.78
N ARG A 239 11.16 -10.30 20.09
CA ARG A 239 9.88 -10.36 20.79
C ARG A 239 8.85 -9.41 20.21
N PHE A 240 9.20 -8.15 19.93
CA PHE A 240 8.28 -7.17 19.36
C PHE A 240 7.76 -7.60 17.98
N LEU A 241 8.63 -7.98 17.08
CA LEU A 241 8.26 -8.40 15.73
C LEU A 241 7.45 -9.71 15.73
N SER A 242 7.86 -10.67 16.56
CA SER A 242 7.15 -11.94 16.72
C SER A 242 5.75 -11.76 17.32
N MET A 243 5.62 -10.88 18.30
CA MET A 243 4.35 -10.49 18.90
C MET A 243 3.41 -9.86 17.86
N LEU A 244 3.93 -8.95 17.03
CA LEU A 244 3.14 -8.29 15.99
C LEU A 244 2.67 -9.27 14.91
N GLU A 245 3.51 -10.22 14.53
CA GLU A 245 3.15 -11.29 13.59
C GLU A 245 2.06 -12.21 14.17
N SER A 246 2.17 -12.56 15.46
CA SER A 246 1.15 -13.34 16.16
C SER A 246 -0.19 -12.61 16.21
N LEU A 247 -0.19 -11.33 16.58
CA LEU A 247 -1.39 -10.48 16.57
C LEU A 247 -2.05 -10.46 15.20
N ARG A 248 -1.25 -10.26 14.15
CA ARG A 248 -1.74 -10.19 12.78
C ARG A 248 -2.31 -11.53 12.32
N SER A 249 -1.66 -12.66 12.63
CA SER A 249 -2.17 -13.99 12.24
C SER A 249 -3.42 -14.37 13.01
N GLU A 250 -3.53 -14.02 14.27
CA GLU A 250 -4.76 -14.18 15.07
C GLU A 250 -5.89 -13.31 14.50
N GLY A 251 -5.62 -12.05 14.17
CA GLY A 251 -6.58 -11.13 13.56
C GLY A 251 -7.03 -11.54 12.15
N HIS A 252 -6.21 -12.31 11.43
CA HIS A 252 -6.60 -12.88 10.14
C HIS A 252 -7.57 -14.07 10.24
N ALA A 253 -7.47 -14.84 11.31
CA ALA A 253 -8.43 -15.91 11.60
C ALA A 253 -9.80 -15.34 12.00
N GLU A 254 -9.81 -14.10 12.47
CA GLU A 254 -10.98 -13.39 12.96
C GLU A 254 -11.17 -12.08 12.17
N GLN A 255 -11.45 -12.18 10.87
CA GLN A 255 -11.69 -11.04 9.98
C GLN A 255 -12.81 -10.08 10.42
N ASP A 256 -13.45 -10.38 11.55
CA ASP A 256 -14.56 -9.64 12.16
C ASP A 256 -14.22 -9.08 13.54
N TYR A 257 -12.97 -8.72 13.83
CA TYR A 257 -12.69 -7.99 15.07
C TYR A 257 -12.96 -6.47 14.86
N PRO A 258 -14.19 -6.00 15.04
CA PRO A 258 -14.43 -4.60 15.31
C PRO A 258 -13.77 -4.30 16.66
N LEU A 259 -13.08 -3.17 16.76
CA LEU A 259 -12.44 -2.62 17.95
C LEU A 259 -13.28 -2.79 19.25
N ASP A 260 -14.59 -2.70 19.11
CA ASP A 260 -15.57 -2.85 20.19
C ASP A 260 -15.70 -4.27 20.75
N LYS A 261 -15.37 -5.32 19.99
CA LYS A 261 -15.53 -6.71 20.45
C LYS A 261 -14.40 -7.21 21.33
N ALA A 262 -13.17 -6.71 21.14
CA ALA A 262 -12.05 -7.07 22.01
C ALA A 262 -12.29 -6.56 23.44
N TYR A 263 -12.73 -5.32 23.58
CA TYR A 263 -13.13 -4.75 24.88
C TYR A 263 -14.36 -5.42 25.48
N ALA A 264 -15.38 -5.74 24.68
CA ALA A 264 -16.58 -6.41 25.14
C ALA A 264 -16.31 -7.85 25.64
N GLN A 265 -15.34 -8.53 25.06
CA GLN A 265 -14.97 -9.89 25.46
C GLN A 265 -14.15 -9.91 26.75
N THR A 266 -13.26 -8.93 26.94
CA THR A 266 -12.51 -8.75 28.19
C THR A 266 -13.46 -8.43 29.36
N GLN A 267 -14.39 -7.50 29.16
CA GLN A 267 -15.42 -7.19 30.19
C GLN A 267 -16.37 -8.37 30.47
N LYS A 268 -16.70 -9.18 29.47
CA LYS A 268 -17.56 -10.35 29.65
C LYS A 268 -16.87 -11.46 30.44
N ASN A 269 -15.55 -11.63 30.24
CA ASN A 269 -14.73 -12.57 30.97
C ASN A 269 -14.52 -12.13 32.44
N GLU A 270 -14.34 -10.83 32.68
CA GLU A 270 -14.25 -10.27 34.03
C GLU A 270 -15.57 -10.42 34.80
N MET A 271 -16.73 -10.19 34.16
CA MET A 271 -18.04 -10.39 34.77
C MET A 271 -18.35 -11.87 35.04
N THR A 272 -17.81 -12.80 34.27
CA THR A 272 -18.02 -14.25 34.45
C THR A 272 -17.11 -14.83 35.54
N MET A 273 -16.03 -14.15 35.92
CA MET A 273 -15.16 -14.52 37.05
C MET A 273 -15.63 -13.96 38.40
N GLN A 274 -16.63 -13.09 38.41
CA GLN A 274 -17.20 -12.50 39.64
C GLN A 274 -18.54 -13.14 40.07
N LEU A 275 -19.01 -14.17 39.41
CA LEU A 275 -20.14 -15.03 39.76
C LEU A 275 -19.63 -16.43 40.14
#